data_35c144b6807eca809b56e31d7a61156f
#
_entry.id   35c144b6807eca809b56e31d7a61156f
#
_cell.length_a   1.000
_cell.length_b   1.000
_cell.length_c   1.000
_cell.angle_alpha   90.00
_cell.angle_beta   90.00
_cell.angle_gamma   90.00
#
_symmetry.space_group_name_H-M   'P 1'
#
loop_
_entity.id
_entity.type
_entity.pdbx_description
1 polymer ?
#
loop_
_entity_poly.entity_id
_entity_poly.type
_entity_poly.pdbx_seq_one_letter_code
_entity_poly.pdbx_strand_id
1 'polypeptide(L)'
;MFGKKNKKIEKKTKEDTDPVVTKETSLVDPSYNIKKLFKKGINLMADEKLDDAVEVFEQALRIEPDNVEVLMKLGYARFHLDDHNDALKVYDKVLEVDVTNPEAWNLKGLVHYEQKKYAQALDAVNKAIESDKTYGMAWYNKACFLSLLNQVPESLQALKHSIEIDVKNARKSIRDKDFTNVRIEEGFKRIQEVVVLESIRQGYHTLGAIVWTTFLDKVDAESSLRKLLEKGLIVQNEKRDGLSKIPIYDLADNIAEKIGKEK
;
A
#
# COMPACT_ATOMS: atom_id res chain seq x y z
N MET A 1 63.84 -56.63 2.64
CA MET A 1 64.43 -55.33 2.37
C MET A 1 63.30 -54.35 2.15
N PHE A 2 63.37 -53.23 2.69
CA PHE A 2 62.44 -52.15 2.75
C PHE A 2 61.35 -52.23 3.84
N GLY A 3 61.68 -51.53 4.95
CA GLY A 3 60.83 -51.37 6.10
C GLY A 3 59.74 -50.29 5.85
N LYS A 4 58.53 -50.63 6.27
CA LYS A 4 57.41 -49.65 6.35
C LYS A 4 57.41 -49.04 7.73
N LYS A 5 57.65 -47.72 7.78
CA LYS A 5 57.43 -46.89 8.99
C LYS A 5 55.97 -46.59 9.12
N ASN A 6 55.32 -47.08 10.18
CA ASN A 6 54.00 -46.71 10.62
C ASN A 6 54.05 -45.30 11.27
N LYS A 7 53.39 -44.31 10.65
CA LYS A 7 53.09 -43.04 11.31
C LYS A 7 51.77 -43.17 12.04
N LYS A 8 51.83 -43.15 13.37
CA LYS A 8 50.69 -43.01 14.26
C LYS A 8 50.08 -41.59 14.05
N ILE A 9 48.83 -41.52 13.64
CA ILE A 9 48.06 -40.27 13.56
C ILE A 9 47.39 -40.10 14.91
N GLU A 10 47.85 -39.16 15.69
CA GLU A 10 47.17 -38.71 16.89
C GLU A 10 45.93 -37.92 16.49
N LYS A 11 44.74 -38.40 16.88
CA LYS A 11 43.50 -37.65 16.83
C LYS A 11 43.50 -36.58 17.95
N LYS A 12 43.70 -35.33 17.57
CA LYS A 12 43.35 -34.19 18.43
C LYS A 12 41.83 -34.09 18.52
N THR A 13 41.26 -34.39 19.67
CA THR A 13 39.91 -34.02 20.08
C THR A 13 39.83 -32.51 20.12
N LYS A 14 39.00 -31.94 19.25
CA LYS A 14 38.54 -30.53 19.42
C LYS A 14 37.59 -30.53 20.60
N GLU A 15 38.02 -29.92 21.70
CA GLU A 15 37.12 -29.43 22.72
C GLU A 15 36.20 -28.36 22.09
N ASP A 16 34.91 -28.63 22.11
CA ASP A 16 33.87 -27.63 21.87
C ASP A 16 33.94 -26.61 23.01
N THR A 17 34.62 -25.51 22.74
CA THR A 17 34.52 -24.33 23.61
C THR A 17 33.28 -23.55 23.16
N ASP A 18 32.17 -23.74 23.88
CA ASP A 18 31.06 -22.80 23.85
C ASP A 18 31.61 -21.38 24.00
N PRO A 19 31.14 -20.42 23.17
CA PRO A 19 31.59 -19.05 23.31
C PRO A 19 31.15 -18.56 24.70
N VAL A 20 32.14 -18.29 25.53
CA VAL A 20 31.98 -17.61 26.82
C VAL A 20 31.21 -16.31 26.56
N VAL A 21 29.94 -16.29 26.95
CA VAL A 21 29.12 -15.07 27.01
C VAL A 21 29.77 -14.16 28.06
N THR A 22 30.63 -13.25 27.60
CA THR A 22 31.28 -12.28 28.44
C THR A 22 30.21 -11.37 29.06
N LYS A 23 30.27 -11.24 30.38
CA LYS A 23 29.35 -10.48 31.25
C LYS A 23 29.28 -8.95 30.95
N GLU A 24 29.82 -8.47 29.85
CA GLU A 24 29.80 -7.03 29.49
C GLU A 24 28.58 -6.57 28.73
N THR A 25 27.67 -7.49 28.32
CA THR A 25 26.42 -7.12 27.61
C THR A 25 25.26 -6.74 28.53
N SER A 26 25.45 -6.72 29.87
CA SER A 26 24.38 -6.57 30.86
C SER A 26 24.00 -5.12 31.21
N LEU A 27 24.54 -4.09 30.57
CA LEU A 27 24.26 -2.68 30.86
C LEU A 27 23.56 -1.90 29.72
N VAL A 28 23.31 -2.53 28.61
CA VAL A 28 22.56 -1.87 27.52
C VAL A 28 21.08 -2.24 27.67
N ASP A 29 20.24 -1.23 27.88
CA ASP A 29 18.79 -1.38 27.92
C ASP A 29 18.32 -2.22 26.72
N PRO A 30 17.60 -3.33 26.94
CA PRO A 30 17.06 -4.15 25.86
C PRO A 30 16.29 -3.34 24.81
N SER A 31 15.57 -2.29 25.24
CA SER A 31 14.83 -1.40 24.36
C SER A 31 15.76 -0.63 23.39
N TYR A 32 16.97 -0.29 23.81
CA TYR A 32 17.97 0.34 22.94
C TYR A 32 18.43 -0.62 21.83
N ASN A 33 18.64 -1.89 22.17
CA ASN A 33 19.02 -2.90 21.20
C ASN A 33 17.92 -3.14 20.17
N ILE A 34 16.65 -3.20 20.58
CA ILE A 34 15.51 -3.36 19.68
C ILE A 34 15.42 -2.18 18.71
N LYS A 35 15.47 -0.94 19.20
CA LYS A 35 15.45 0.26 18.36
C LYS A 35 16.58 0.28 17.33
N LYS A 36 17.77 -0.15 17.71
CA LYS A 36 18.93 -0.25 16.83
C LYS A 36 18.73 -1.30 15.74
N LEU A 37 18.23 -2.50 16.12
CA LEU A 37 17.91 -3.57 15.18
C LEU A 37 16.78 -3.17 14.26
N PHE A 38 15.71 -2.58 14.78
CA PHE A 38 14.59 -2.08 13.97
C PHE A 38 15.06 -1.08 12.91
N LYS A 39 15.82 -0.06 13.32
CA LYS A 39 16.39 0.92 12.37
C LYS A 39 17.29 0.25 11.31
N LYS A 40 18.11 -0.73 11.72
CA LYS A 40 18.95 -1.50 10.77
C LYS A 40 18.07 -2.26 9.77
N GLY A 41 17.00 -2.93 10.24
CA GLY A 41 16.08 -3.64 9.37
C GLY A 41 15.37 -2.72 8.38
N ILE A 42 14.91 -1.54 8.82
CA ILE A 42 14.30 -0.53 7.93
C ILE A 42 15.30 -0.07 6.85
N ASN A 43 16.55 0.19 7.20
CA ASN A 43 17.56 0.59 6.21
C ASN A 43 17.82 -0.54 5.19
N LEU A 44 17.88 -1.80 5.64
CA LEU A 44 18.05 -2.94 4.74
C LEU A 44 16.85 -3.11 3.79
N MET A 45 15.62 -2.85 4.27
CA MET A 45 14.44 -2.83 3.39
C MET A 45 14.54 -1.70 2.35
N ALA A 46 15.00 -0.52 2.73
CA ALA A 46 15.22 0.60 1.81
C ALA A 46 16.30 0.30 0.76
N ASP A 47 17.30 -0.51 1.11
CA ASP A 47 18.35 -1.01 0.21
C ASP A 47 17.91 -2.26 -0.59
N GLU A 48 16.65 -2.66 -0.53
CA GLU A 48 16.07 -3.86 -1.18
C GLU A 48 16.70 -5.20 -0.71
N LYS A 49 17.41 -5.20 0.45
CA LYS A 49 18.02 -6.38 1.06
C LYS A 49 17.05 -7.06 2.03
N LEU A 50 15.98 -7.63 1.46
CA LEU A 50 14.85 -8.13 2.26
C LEU A 50 15.21 -9.34 3.12
N ASP A 51 16.05 -10.27 2.63
CA ASP A 51 16.51 -11.43 3.41
C ASP A 51 17.29 -10.98 4.65
N ASP A 52 18.24 -10.04 4.48
CA ASP A 52 19.01 -9.49 5.59
C ASP A 52 18.09 -8.73 6.58
N ALA A 53 17.06 -8.05 6.07
CA ALA A 53 16.08 -7.35 6.92
C ALA A 53 15.28 -8.34 7.77
N VAL A 54 14.85 -9.48 7.19
CA VAL A 54 14.17 -10.56 7.90
C VAL A 54 15.03 -11.06 9.05
N GLU A 55 16.30 -11.40 8.81
CA GLU A 55 17.22 -11.87 9.86
C GLU A 55 17.33 -10.87 11.02
N VAL A 56 17.42 -9.57 10.70
CA VAL A 56 17.54 -8.51 11.71
C VAL A 56 16.24 -8.33 12.50
N PHE A 57 15.08 -8.40 11.86
CA PHE A 57 13.79 -8.35 12.57
C PHE A 57 13.58 -9.57 13.45
N GLU A 58 13.97 -10.77 13.01
CA GLU A 58 13.94 -11.96 13.84
C GLU A 58 14.89 -11.87 15.04
N GLN A 59 16.06 -11.20 14.88
CA GLN A 59 16.93 -10.89 16.03
C GLN A 59 16.24 -9.97 17.04
N ALA A 60 15.52 -8.95 16.57
CA ALA A 60 14.76 -8.06 17.45
C ALA A 60 13.64 -8.81 18.20
N LEU A 61 12.93 -9.71 17.51
CA LEU A 61 11.86 -10.52 18.10
C LEU A 61 12.35 -11.60 19.07
N ARG A 62 13.62 -11.97 19.05
CA ARG A 62 14.22 -12.80 20.12
C ARG A 62 14.33 -12.04 21.44
N ILE A 63 14.41 -10.71 21.39
CA ILE A 63 14.47 -9.84 22.57
C ILE A 63 13.06 -9.51 23.07
N GLU A 64 12.17 -9.13 22.14
CA GLU A 64 10.77 -8.78 22.41
C GLU A 64 9.84 -9.50 21.40
N PRO A 65 9.37 -10.70 21.74
CA PRO A 65 8.62 -11.55 20.80
C PRO A 65 7.30 -10.96 20.29
N ASP A 66 6.69 -10.06 21.06
CA ASP A 66 5.37 -9.50 20.78
C ASP A 66 5.43 -8.02 20.35
N ASN A 67 6.60 -7.55 19.92
CA ASN A 67 6.76 -6.20 19.39
C ASN A 67 6.02 -6.06 18.06
N VAL A 68 4.84 -5.44 18.11
CA VAL A 68 3.93 -5.29 16.97
C VAL A 68 4.60 -4.55 15.81
N GLU A 69 5.38 -3.50 16.10
CA GLU A 69 6.05 -2.72 15.05
C GLU A 69 7.07 -3.56 14.27
N VAL A 70 7.86 -4.36 14.97
CA VAL A 70 8.83 -5.28 14.37
C VAL A 70 8.13 -6.39 13.60
N LEU A 71 7.07 -7.00 14.17
CA LEU A 71 6.26 -8.02 13.50
C LEU A 71 5.66 -7.50 12.20
N MET A 72 5.09 -6.29 12.21
CA MET A 72 4.53 -5.68 11.00
C MET A 72 5.58 -5.53 9.88
N LYS A 73 6.81 -5.11 10.21
CA LYS A 73 7.89 -4.97 9.22
C LYS A 73 8.43 -6.33 8.77
N LEU A 74 8.51 -7.31 9.65
CA LEU A 74 8.86 -8.69 9.29
C LEU A 74 7.82 -9.28 8.32
N GLY A 75 6.53 -9.15 8.62
CA GLY A 75 5.46 -9.61 7.74
C GLY A 75 5.51 -8.94 6.37
N TYR A 76 5.79 -7.64 6.33
CA TYR A 76 5.97 -6.90 5.08
C TYR A 76 7.19 -7.41 4.28
N ALA A 77 8.33 -7.64 4.92
CA ALA A 77 9.53 -8.18 4.25
C ALA A 77 9.27 -9.58 3.69
N ARG A 78 8.63 -10.47 4.47
CA ARG A 78 8.22 -11.81 4.03
C ARG A 78 7.25 -11.75 2.84
N PHE A 79 6.27 -10.84 2.86
CA PHE A 79 5.34 -10.64 1.75
C PHE A 79 6.08 -10.27 0.45
N HIS A 80 7.05 -9.37 0.50
CA HIS A 80 7.83 -8.95 -0.66
C HIS A 80 8.89 -9.95 -1.13
N LEU A 81 9.18 -10.98 -0.32
CA LEU A 81 9.97 -12.16 -0.70
C LEU A 81 9.10 -13.28 -1.29
N ASP A 82 7.80 -13.03 -1.53
CA ASP A 82 6.80 -14.02 -1.93
C ASP A 82 6.59 -15.16 -0.90
N ASP A 83 7.12 -15.00 0.32
CA ASP A 83 6.94 -15.92 1.45
C ASP A 83 5.55 -15.76 2.08
N HIS A 84 4.49 -15.89 1.26
CA HIS A 84 3.11 -15.58 1.63
C HIS A 84 2.61 -16.31 2.88
N ASN A 85 2.97 -17.59 3.05
CA ASN A 85 2.53 -18.38 4.21
C ASN A 85 3.18 -17.89 5.51
N ASP A 86 4.44 -17.48 5.47
CA ASP A 86 5.13 -16.97 6.64
C ASP A 86 4.71 -15.53 6.95
N ALA A 87 4.43 -14.72 5.93
CA ALA A 87 3.80 -13.41 6.11
C ALA A 87 2.46 -13.53 6.85
N LEU A 88 1.58 -14.48 6.44
CA LEU A 88 0.31 -14.73 7.14
C LEU A 88 0.51 -15.09 8.61
N LYS A 89 1.45 -16.00 8.94
CA LYS A 89 1.76 -16.38 10.33
C LYS A 89 2.22 -15.18 11.16
N VAL A 90 3.04 -14.30 10.56
CA VAL A 90 3.51 -13.10 11.25
C VAL A 90 2.37 -12.12 11.51
N TYR A 91 1.47 -11.89 10.53
CA TYR A 91 0.29 -11.05 10.75
C TYR A 91 -0.72 -11.68 11.71
N ASP A 92 -0.85 -13.03 11.74
CA ASP A 92 -1.64 -13.71 12.77
C ASP A 92 -1.08 -13.42 14.17
N LYS A 93 0.24 -13.43 14.33
CA LYS A 93 0.89 -13.09 15.61
C LYS A 93 0.65 -11.63 15.99
N VAL A 94 0.65 -10.68 15.04
CA VAL A 94 0.23 -9.30 15.30
C VAL A 94 -1.19 -9.27 15.87
N LEU A 95 -2.11 -10.03 15.26
CA LEU A 95 -3.52 -10.07 15.63
C LEU A 95 -3.80 -10.84 16.94
N GLU A 96 -2.89 -11.71 17.38
CA GLU A 96 -2.91 -12.29 18.72
C GLU A 96 -2.62 -11.22 19.80
N VAL A 97 -1.75 -10.26 19.50
CA VAL A 97 -1.40 -9.14 20.40
C VAL A 97 -2.43 -8.02 20.34
N ASP A 98 -2.84 -7.64 19.12
CA ASP A 98 -3.82 -6.59 18.84
C ASP A 98 -4.82 -7.06 17.77
N VAL A 99 -5.90 -7.69 18.23
CA VAL A 99 -6.96 -8.25 17.36
C VAL A 99 -7.67 -7.17 16.52
N THR A 100 -7.58 -5.91 16.93
CA THR A 100 -8.23 -4.78 16.28
C THR A 100 -7.30 -4.02 15.34
N ASN A 101 -6.09 -4.50 15.07
CA ASN A 101 -5.14 -3.84 14.20
C ASN A 101 -5.62 -3.81 12.73
N PRO A 102 -6.08 -2.67 12.20
CA PRO A 102 -6.66 -2.60 10.86
C PRO A 102 -5.61 -2.80 9.76
N GLU A 103 -4.36 -2.39 10.00
CA GLU A 103 -3.27 -2.57 9.05
C GLU A 103 -2.92 -4.04 8.89
N ALA A 104 -2.83 -4.79 9.99
CA ALA A 104 -2.55 -6.23 9.95
C ALA A 104 -3.65 -7.01 9.20
N TRP A 105 -4.92 -6.72 9.47
CA TRP A 105 -6.03 -7.31 8.72
C TRP A 105 -5.96 -6.97 7.22
N ASN A 106 -5.68 -5.72 6.89
CA ASN A 106 -5.56 -5.28 5.50
C ASN A 106 -4.38 -5.97 4.78
N LEU A 107 -3.23 -6.12 5.45
CA LEU A 107 -2.06 -6.80 4.88
C LEU A 107 -2.32 -8.31 4.69
N LYS A 108 -3.03 -8.97 5.61
CA LYS A 108 -3.53 -10.34 5.37
C LYS A 108 -4.40 -10.41 4.11
N GLY A 109 -5.27 -9.43 3.91
CA GLY A 109 -6.07 -9.31 2.69
C GLY A 109 -5.21 -9.24 1.44
N LEU A 110 -4.15 -8.44 1.44
CA LEU A 110 -3.22 -8.34 0.33
C LEU A 110 -2.46 -9.66 0.07
N VAL A 111 -2.05 -10.38 1.12
CA VAL A 111 -1.42 -11.71 0.93
C VAL A 111 -2.40 -12.68 0.25
N HIS A 112 -3.66 -12.70 0.67
CA HIS A 112 -4.67 -13.53 0.02
C HIS A 112 -4.96 -13.09 -1.42
N TYR A 113 -4.92 -11.79 -1.69
CA TYR A 113 -5.06 -11.23 -3.05
C TYR A 113 -3.95 -11.74 -3.98
N GLU A 114 -2.67 -11.70 -3.56
CA GLU A 114 -1.54 -12.24 -4.34
C GLU A 114 -1.70 -13.74 -4.62
N GLN A 115 -2.29 -14.47 -3.66
CA GLN A 115 -2.65 -15.89 -3.84
C GLN A 115 -3.91 -16.09 -4.70
N LYS A 116 -4.54 -15.02 -5.23
CA LYS A 116 -5.81 -15.04 -5.97
C LYS A 116 -7.00 -15.60 -5.17
N LYS A 117 -6.91 -15.59 -3.87
CA LYS A 117 -7.96 -16.02 -2.93
C LYS A 117 -8.85 -14.84 -2.56
N TYR A 118 -9.53 -14.27 -3.55
CA TYR A 118 -10.24 -12.99 -3.42
C TYR A 118 -11.35 -12.98 -2.36
N ALA A 119 -12.03 -14.10 -2.13
CA ALA A 119 -13.03 -14.20 -1.04
C ALA A 119 -12.36 -14.07 0.35
N GLN A 120 -11.23 -14.74 0.57
CA GLN A 120 -10.46 -14.62 1.82
C GLN A 120 -9.84 -13.22 1.98
N ALA A 121 -9.40 -12.62 0.87
CA ALA A 121 -8.94 -11.24 0.86
C ALA A 121 -10.06 -10.27 1.28
N LEU A 122 -11.29 -10.47 0.77
CA LEU A 122 -12.45 -9.68 1.13
C LEU A 122 -12.83 -9.82 2.61
N ASP A 123 -12.79 -11.03 3.17
CA ASP A 123 -13.06 -11.26 4.60
C ASP A 123 -12.05 -10.52 5.48
N ALA A 124 -10.78 -10.57 5.12
CA ALA A 124 -9.73 -9.88 5.89
C ALA A 124 -9.91 -8.35 5.87
N VAL A 125 -10.15 -7.74 4.70
CA VAL A 125 -10.35 -6.28 4.64
C VAL A 125 -11.67 -5.84 5.28
N ASN A 126 -12.71 -6.68 5.32
CA ASN A 126 -13.91 -6.39 6.10
C ASN A 126 -13.59 -6.27 7.59
N LYS A 127 -12.75 -7.15 8.16
CA LYS A 127 -12.29 -7.04 9.54
C LYS A 127 -11.43 -5.78 9.78
N ALA A 128 -10.61 -5.38 8.80
CA ALA A 128 -9.89 -4.11 8.87
C ALA A 128 -10.86 -2.91 8.97
N ILE A 129 -11.92 -2.90 8.16
CA ILE A 129 -12.96 -1.86 8.17
C ILE A 129 -13.80 -1.91 9.45
N GLU A 130 -14.10 -3.07 10.01
CA GLU A 130 -14.77 -3.23 11.30
C GLU A 130 -13.93 -2.64 12.43
N SER A 131 -12.60 -2.83 12.38
CA SER A 131 -11.65 -2.28 13.34
C SER A 131 -11.48 -0.76 13.21
N ASP A 132 -11.41 -0.25 11.97
CA ASP A 132 -11.34 1.18 11.69
C ASP A 132 -12.09 1.53 10.39
N LYS A 133 -13.28 2.14 10.54
CA LYS A 133 -14.12 2.56 9.42
C LYS A 133 -13.51 3.69 8.58
N THR A 134 -12.53 4.40 9.11
CA THR A 134 -11.82 5.50 8.44
C THR A 134 -10.56 5.05 7.72
N TYR A 135 -10.22 3.77 7.79
CA TYR A 135 -9.05 3.21 7.14
C TYR A 135 -9.27 3.08 5.62
N GLY A 136 -9.04 4.15 4.88
CA GLY A 136 -9.33 4.29 3.45
C GLY A 136 -8.68 3.24 2.55
N MET A 137 -7.50 2.71 2.94
CA MET A 137 -6.84 1.63 2.19
C MET A 137 -7.64 0.33 2.20
N ALA A 138 -8.26 -0.02 3.32
CA ALA A 138 -9.11 -1.21 3.39
C ALA A 138 -10.36 -1.07 2.51
N TRP A 139 -10.99 0.11 2.47
CA TRP A 139 -12.10 0.39 1.56
C TRP A 139 -11.69 0.29 0.09
N TYR A 140 -10.50 0.80 -0.25
CA TYR A 140 -9.97 0.69 -1.60
C TYR A 140 -9.73 -0.77 -2.01
N ASN A 141 -9.04 -1.52 -1.15
CA ASN A 141 -8.76 -2.94 -1.40
C ASN A 141 -10.05 -3.76 -1.45
N LYS A 142 -11.04 -3.47 -0.60
CA LYS A 142 -12.39 -4.05 -0.69
C LYS A 142 -13.01 -3.82 -2.06
N ALA A 143 -12.90 -2.62 -2.60
CA ALA A 143 -13.43 -2.31 -3.94
C ALA A 143 -12.73 -3.14 -5.03
N CYS A 144 -11.39 -3.27 -4.97
CA CYS A 144 -10.62 -4.13 -5.88
C CYS A 144 -11.08 -5.59 -5.80
N PHE A 145 -11.18 -6.15 -4.59
CA PHE A 145 -11.54 -7.56 -4.42
C PHE A 145 -12.98 -7.85 -4.86
N LEU A 146 -13.92 -6.95 -4.59
CA LEU A 146 -15.30 -7.04 -5.08
C LEU A 146 -15.37 -6.97 -6.60
N SER A 147 -14.56 -6.09 -7.23
CA SER A 147 -14.44 -6.03 -8.69
C SER A 147 -13.96 -7.35 -9.28
N LEU A 148 -12.90 -7.94 -8.71
CA LEU A 148 -12.37 -9.23 -9.16
C LEU A 148 -13.34 -10.40 -8.94
N LEU A 149 -14.23 -10.29 -7.94
CA LEU A 149 -15.33 -11.22 -7.70
C LEU A 149 -16.56 -10.92 -8.58
N ASN A 150 -16.47 -9.95 -9.49
CA ASN A 150 -17.56 -9.48 -10.35
C ASN A 150 -18.81 -8.95 -9.59
N GLN A 151 -18.60 -8.45 -8.36
CA GLN A 151 -19.62 -7.80 -7.55
C GLN A 151 -19.54 -6.28 -7.79
N VAL A 152 -19.99 -5.88 -8.96
CA VAL A 152 -19.78 -4.51 -9.51
C VAL A 152 -20.47 -3.41 -8.68
N PRO A 153 -21.76 -3.53 -8.27
CA PRO A 153 -22.41 -2.49 -7.48
C PRO A 153 -21.70 -2.26 -6.13
N GLU A 154 -21.34 -3.33 -5.44
CA GLU A 154 -20.67 -3.28 -4.13
C GLU A 154 -19.26 -2.72 -4.26
N SER A 155 -18.54 -3.07 -5.36
CA SER A 155 -17.23 -2.51 -5.69
C SER A 155 -17.29 -1.00 -5.84
N LEU A 156 -18.26 -0.49 -6.61
CA LEU A 156 -18.47 0.96 -6.78
C LEU A 156 -18.80 1.67 -5.47
N GLN A 157 -19.61 1.05 -4.62
CA GLN A 157 -19.94 1.60 -3.31
C GLN A 157 -18.70 1.68 -2.41
N ALA A 158 -17.91 0.60 -2.34
CA ALA A 158 -16.67 0.59 -1.55
C ALA A 158 -15.64 1.59 -2.09
N LEU A 159 -15.50 1.70 -3.42
CA LEU A 159 -14.61 2.68 -4.05
C LEU A 159 -15.04 4.11 -3.73
N LYS A 160 -16.36 4.41 -3.79
CA LYS A 160 -16.90 5.70 -3.39
C LYS A 160 -16.52 6.03 -1.94
N HIS A 161 -16.70 5.12 -1.00
CA HIS A 161 -16.29 5.31 0.39
C HIS A 161 -14.79 5.59 0.53
N SER A 162 -13.94 4.85 -0.19
CA SER A 162 -12.50 5.10 -0.15
C SER A 162 -12.13 6.48 -0.67
N ILE A 163 -12.86 7.00 -1.66
CA ILE A 163 -12.66 8.34 -2.24
C ILE A 163 -13.14 9.44 -1.28
N GLU A 164 -14.24 9.21 -0.56
CA GLU A 164 -14.73 10.12 0.49
C GLU A 164 -13.70 10.29 1.61
N ILE A 165 -12.93 9.24 1.92
CA ILE A 165 -11.85 9.30 2.92
C ILE A 165 -10.57 9.93 2.33
N ASP A 166 -10.17 9.52 1.13
CA ASP A 166 -9.00 10.08 0.42
C ASP A 166 -9.30 10.19 -1.09
N VAL A 167 -9.49 11.42 -1.56
CA VAL A 167 -9.78 11.72 -2.96
C VAL A 167 -8.71 11.19 -3.94
N LYS A 168 -7.48 10.96 -3.48
CA LYS A 168 -6.40 10.38 -4.29
C LYS A 168 -6.74 8.97 -4.79
N ASN A 169 -7.61 8.25 -4.08
CA ASN A 169 -8.09 6.93 -4.50
C ASN A 169 -8.89 6.98 -5.81
N ALA A 170 -9.56 8.09 -6.11
CA ALA A 170 -10.22 8.30 -7.40
C ALA A 170 -9.20 8.19 -8.55
N ARG A 171 -8.09 8.94 -8.47
CA ARG A 171 -7.04 8.92 -9.49
C ARG A 171 -6.32 7.57 -9.57
N LYS A 172 -6.09 6.92 -8.44
CA LYS A 172 -5.50 5.58 -8.36
C LYS A 172 -6.35 4.57 -9.12
N SER A 173 -7.69 4.59 -8.94
CA SER A 173 -8.63 3.66 -9.57
C SER A 173 -8.66 3.74 -11.09
N ILE A 174 -8.38 4.90 -11.69
CA ILE A 174 -8.35 5.07 -13.16
C ILE A 174 -7.33 4.13 -13.84
N ARG A 175 -6.19 3.88 -13.19
CA ARG A 175 -5.10 3.06 -13.73
C ARG A 175 -5.12 1.62 -13.23
N ASP A 176 -5.85 1.36 -12.18
CA ASP A 176 -5.84 0.07 -11.52
C ASP A 176 -6.58 -0.98 -12.35
N LYS A 177 -5.87 -2.05 -12.73
CA LYS A 177 -6.38 -3.13 -13.58
C LYS A 177 -7.53 -3.90 -12.95
N ASP A 178 -7.60 -3.88 -11.63
CA ASP A 178 -8.66 -4.59 -10.90
C ASP A 178 -10.04 -4.02 -11.20
N PHE A 179 -10.15 -2.77 -11.69
CA PHE A 179 -11.41 -2.14 -12.06
C PHE A 179 -11.77 -2.27 -13.55
N THR A 180 -11.12 -3.13 -14.31
CA THR A 180 -11.34 -3.24 -15.78
C THR A 180 -12.80 -3.52 -16.12
N ASN A 181 -13.49 -4.37 -15.38
CA ASN A 181 -14.91 -4.71 -15.58
C ASN A 181 -15.87 -3.64 -15.03
N VAL A 182 -15.41 -2.77 -14.12
CA VAL A 182 -16.21 -1.72 -13.48
C VAL A 182 -16.16 -0.40 -14.25
N ARG A 183 -15.12 -0.18 -15.08
CA ARG A 183 -14.90 1.10 -15.78
C ARG A 183 -16.00 1.51 -16.74
N ILE A 184 -16.72 0.54 -17.31
CA ILE A 184 -17.83 0.79 -18.24
C ILE A 184 -19.08 1.32 -17.53
N GLU A 185 -19.18 1.17 -16.23
CA GLU A 185 -20.35 1.52 -15.45
C GLU A 185 -20.49 3.04 -15.26
N GLU A 186 -21.72 3.54 -15.26
CA GLU A 186 -22.01 4.96 -15.07
C GLU A 186 -21.50 5.47 -13.70
N GLY A 187 -21.51 4.60 -12.68
CA GLY A 187 -20.92 4.92 -11.37
C GLY A 187 -19.43 5.24 -11.44
N PHE A 188 -18.68 4.50 -12.27
CA PHE A 188 -17.25 4.75 -12.46
C PHE A 188 -17.01 6.03 -13.28
N LYS A 189 -17.85 6.32 -14.26
CA LYS A 189 -17.78 7.59 -15.02
C LYS A 189 -17.92 8.82 -14.12
N ARG A 190 -18.72 8.74 -13.06
CA ARG A 190 -18.78 9.82 -12.05
C ARG A 190 -17.46 9.98 -11.28
N ILE A 191 -16.71 8.90 -11.07
CA ILE A 191 -15.37 8.96 -10.49
C ILE A 191 -14.40 9.66 -11.43
N GLN A 192 -14.49 9.42 -12.75
CA GLN A 192 -13.70 10.15 -13.75
C GLN A 192 -13.98 11.67 -13.68
N GLU A 193 -15.25 12.08 -13.50
CA GLU A 193 -15.60 13.49 -13.31
C GLU A 193 -14.93 14.09 -12.05
N VAL A 194 -14.91 13.34 -10.94
CA VAL A 194 -14.23 13.78 -9.69
C VAL A 194 -12.74 13.99 -9.95
N VAL A 195 -12.09 13.06 -10.67
CA VAL A 195 -10.65 13.17 -11.00
C VAL A 195 -10.36 14.38 -11.88
N VAL A 196 -11.21 14.67 -12.87
CA VAL A 196 -11.10 15.86 -13.72
C VAL A 196 -11.29 17.13 -12.93
N LEU A 197 -12.32 17.21 -12.09
CA LEU A 197 -12.59 18.37 -11.24
C LEU A 197 -11.42 18.66 -10.28
N GLU A 198 -10.87 17.61 -9.67
CA GLU A 198 -9.70 17.74 -8.79
C GLU A 198 -8.45 18.20 -9.55
N SER A 199 -8.25 17.75 -10.79
CA SER A 199 -7.17 18.21 -11.66
C SER A 199 -7.28 19.74 -11.93
N ILE A 200 -8.48 20.20 -12.25
CA ILE A 200 -8.74 21.64 -12.47
C ILE A 200 -8.50 22.43 -11.18
N ARG A 201 -8.94 21.91 -10.03
CA ARG A 201 -8.70 22.54 -8.72
C ARG A 201 -7.21 22.68 -8.40
N GLN A 202 -6.38 21.76 -8.89
CA GLN A 202 -4.92 21.79 -8.74
C GLN A 202 -4.20 22.71 -9.75
N GLY A 203 -4.94 23.40 -10.63
CA GLY A 203 -4.40 24.37 -11.59
C GLY A 203 -4.11 23.79 -12.99
N TYR A 204 -4.61 22.62 -13.31
CA TYR A 204 -4.48 22.03 -14.66
C TYR A 204 -5.71 22.35 -15.50
N HIS A 205 -5.65 23.45 -16.27
CA HIS A 205 -6.81 24.06 -16.92
C HIS A 205 -6.96 23.69 -18.41
N THR A 206 -5.99 23.05 -19.05
CA THR A 206 -6.07 22.64 -20.46
C THR A 206 -6.40 21.16 -20.58
N LEU A 207 -7.08 20.78 -21.66
CA LEU A 207 -7.39 19.36 -21.92
C LEU A 207 -6.13 18.47 -21.88
N GLY A 208 -5.02 18.93 -22.49
CA GLY A 208 -3.76 18.17 -22.48
C GLY A 208 -3.19 17.97 -21.08
N ALA A 209 -3.22 19.02 -20.24
CA ALA A 209 -2.77 18.93 -18.84
C ALA A 209 -3.69 18.02 -18.01
N ILE A 210 -5.01 18.10 -18.22
CA ILE A 210 -6.00 17.26 -17.55
C ILE A 210 -5.76 15.78 -17.92
N VAL A 211 -5.66 15.45 -19.20
CA VAL A 211 -5.37 14.09 -19.70
C VAL A 211 -4.09 13.55 -19.05
N TRP A 212 -3.03 14.36 -19.04
CA TRP A 212 -1.74 13.96 -18.48
C TRP A 212 -1.82 13.70 -16.95
N THR A 213 -2.54 14.54 -16.22
CA THR A 213 -2.62 14.45 -14.74
C THR A 213 -3.62 13.42 -14.26
N THR A 214 -4.71 13.19 -14.99
CA THR A 214 -5.78 12.26 -14.60
C THR A 214 -5.54 10.83 -15.07
N PHE A 215 -4.68 10.64 -16.09
CA PHE A 215 -4.46 9.39 -16.80
C PHE A 215 -5.70 8.86 -17.55
N LEU A 216 -6.72 9.68 -17.73
CA LEU A 216 -7.83 9.37 -18.63
C LEU A 216 -7.37 9.43 -20.06
N ASP A 217 -7.99 8.67 -20.94
CA ASP A 217 -7.85 8.95 -22.36
C ASP A 217 -8.57 10.27 -22.74
N LYS A 218 -8.30 10.75 -23.94
CA LYS A 218 -8.83 12.04 -24.39
C LYS A 218 -10.36 12.03 -24.45
N VAL A 219 -10.97 10.92 -24.87
CA VAL A 219 -12.43 10.78 -25.03
C VAL A 219 -13.13 10.84 -23.68
N ASP A 220 -12.61 10.09 -22.69
CA ASP A 220 -13.13 10.07 -21.33
C ASP A 220 -12.97 11.42 -20.64
N ALA A 221 -11.82 12.09 -20.83
CA ALA A 221 -11.58 13.43 -20.30
C ALA A 221 -12.56 14.46 -20.90
N GLU A 222 -12.74 14.47 -22.23
CA GLU A 222 -13.71 15.35 -22.92
C GLU A 222 -15.15 15.08 -22.47
N SER A 223 -15.51 13.80 -22.32
CA SER A 223 -16.83 13.40 -21.83
C SER A 223 -17.09 13.93 -20.41
N SER A 224 -16.10 13.76 -19.51
CA SER A 224 -16.17 14.24 -18.14
C SER A 224 -16.25 15.78 -18.07
N LEU A 225 -15.45 16.49 -18.88
CA LEU A 225 -15.50 17.95 -18.97
C LEU A 225 -16.88 18.44 -19.44
N ARG A 226 -17.47 17.80 -20.45
CA ARG A 226 -18.81 18.15 -20.94
C ARG A 226 -19.86 18.01 -19.83
N LYS A 227 -19.85 16.90 -19.10
CA LYS A 227 -20.78 16.67 -17.99
C LYS A 227 -20.59 17.68 -16.84
N LEU A 228 -19.34 18.05 -16.55
CA LEU A 228 -19.05 19.08 -15.53
C LEU A 228 -19.52 20.47 -15.96
N LEU A 229 -19.40 20.83 -17.24
CA LEU A 229 -19.97 22.04 -17.82
C LEU A 229 -21.51 22.06 -17.74
N GLU A 230 -22.17 20.96 -18.14
CA GLU A 230 -23.62 20.79 -18.05
C GLU A 230 -24.14 20.92 -16.61
N LYS A 231 -23.35 20.46 -15.64
CA LYS A 231 -23.65 20.59 -14.21
C LYS A 231 -23.35 21.99 -13.63
N GLY A 232 -22.71 22.86 -14.41
CA GLY A 232 -22.30 24.18 -13.96
C GLY A 232 -21.24 24.16 -12.87
N LEU A 233 -20.43 23.09 -12.81
CA LEU A 233 -19.33 22.96 -11.84
C LEU A 233 -18.02 23.57 -12.33
N ILE A 234 -17.87 23.68 -13.64
CA ILE A 234 -16.76 24.35 -14.33
C ILE A 234 -17.28 25.30 -15.40
N VAL A 235 -16.42 26.22 -15.81
CA VAL A 235 -16.64 27.13 -16.95
C VAL A 235 -15.53 26.92 -17.98
N GLN A 236 -15.86 27.12 -19.26
CA GLN A 236 -14.89 27.08 -20.34
C GLN A 236 -14.58 28.50 -20.80
N ASN A 237 -13.30 28.83 -20.81
CA ASN A 237 -12.75 30.07 -21.30
C ASN A 237 -11.79 29.81 -22.46
N GLU A 238 -11.24 30.86 -23.07
CA GLU A 238 -10.23 30.75 -24.12
C GLU A 238 -8.93 31.44 -23.69
N LYS A 239 -7.81 30.78 -23.89
CA LYS A 239 -6.47 31.37 -23.72
C LYS A 239 -5.78 31.43 -25.10
N ARG A 240 -5.13 32.55 -25.41
CA ARG A 240 -4.28 32.66 -26.60
C ARG A 240 -2.94 31.99 -26.34
N ASP A 241 -2.52 31.13 -27.27
CA ASP A 241 -1.20 30.54 -27.32
C ASP A 241 -0.63 30.79 -28.74
N GLY A 242 0.15 31.84 -28.82
CA GLY A 242 0.58 32.37 -30.13
C GLY A 242 -0.60 32.82 -30.99
N LEU A 243 -0.76 32.22 -32.18
CA LEU A 243 -1.86 32.49 -33.12
C LEU A 243 -3.11 31.64 -32.85
N SER A 244 -3.00 30.63 -31.97
CA SER A 244 -4.09 29.71 -31.68
C SER A 244 -4.86 30.11 -30.44
N LYS A 245 -6.16 29.82 -30.40
CA LYS A 245 -6.99 29.85 -29.21
C LYS A 245 -7.16 28.44 -28.69
N ILE A 246 -6.83 28.22 -27.44
CA ILE A 246 -7.02 26.93 -26.77
C ILE A 246 -8.08 27.06 -25.69
N PRO A 247 -8.97 26.07 -25.54
CA PRO A 247 -9.92 26.07 -24.43
C PRO A 247 -9.19 25.84 -23.11
N ILE A 248 -9.59 26.60 -22.10
CA ILE A 248 -9.21 26.38 -20.71
C ILE A 248 -10.46 26.18 -19.86
N TYR A 249 -10.33 25.41 -18.80
CA TYR A 249 -11.43 25.04 -17.92
C TYR A 249 -11.11 25.52 -16.50
N ASP A 250 -12.02 26.27 -15.91
CA ASP A 250 -11.88 26.83 -14.57
C ASP A 250 -13.04 26.36 -13.71
N LEU A 251 -12.87 26.36 -12.37
CA LEU A 251 -13.98 26.14 -11.46
C LEU A 251 -15.01 27.27 -11.61
N ALA A 252 -16.30 26.95 -11.57
CA ALA A 252 -17.34 27.97 -11.51
C ALA A 252 -17.21 28.76 -10.19
N ASP A 253 -17.52 30.06 -10.23
CA ASP A 253 -17.29 30.98 -9.11
C ASP A 253 -17.93 30.51 -7.79
N ASN A 254 -19.14 29.98 -7.86
CA ASN A 254 -19.85 29.43 -6.70
C ASN A 254 -19.16 28.19 -6.07
N ILE A 255 -18.35 27.47 -6.85
CA ILE A 255 -17.56 26.31 -6.39
C ILE A 255 -16.23 26.81 -5.83
N ALA A 256 -15.55 27.73 -6.51
CA ALA A 256 -14.31 28.34 -6.06
C ALA A 256 -14.45 29.01 -4.68
N GLU A 257 -15.57 29.75 -4.44
CA GLU A 257 -15.85 30.34 -3.15
C GLU A 257 -16.09 29.35 -2.02
N LYS A 258 -16.76 28.21 -2.29
CA LYS A 258 -16.98 27.16 -1.28
C LYS A 258 -15.67 26.51 -0.86
N ILE A 259 -14.79 26.20 -1.82
CA ILE A 259 -13.47 25.58 -1.54
C ILE A 259 -12.54 26.56 -0.81
N GLY A 260 -12.63 27.87 -1.10
CA GLY A 260 -11.85 28.92 -0.43
C GLY A 260 -12.22 29.17 1.04
N LYS A 261 -13.44 28.74 1.46
CA LYS A 261 -13.94 28.89 2.84
C LYS A 261 -13.61 27.67 3.74
N GLU A 262 -13.13 26.56 3.16
CA GLU A 262 -12.73 25.35 3.87
C GLU A 262 -11.21 25.29 4.20
N LYS A 263 -10.46 26.34 3.90
CA LYS A 263 -9.07 26.56 4.31
C LYS A 263 -9.00 27.50 5.50
#